data_15fa27eb6463f9eb5e5592bbb1036cbb
#
_entry.id   15fa27eb6463f9eb5e5592bbb1036cbb
#
_cell.length_a   1.000
_cell.length_b   1.000
_cell.length_c   1.000
_cell.angle_alpha   90.00
_cell.angle_beta   90.00
_cell.angle_gamma   90.00
#
_symmetry.space_group_name_H-M   'P 1'
#
loop_
_entity.id
_entity.type
_entity.pdbx_description
1 polymer ?
#
loop_
_entity_poly.entity_id
_entity_poly.type
_entity_poly.pdbx_seq_one_letter_code
_entity_poly.pdbx_strand_id
1 'polypeptide(L)'
;MVIWITGISGTGKTTLGKYFYNSFKKENPSTIYFDGDKFRSIFKNDIKYTLKDRNTNAQRLTALVKYLSDQKINVVISANITTFSFRKWCRKNIKNYIEIYIETTKKILAQRDYKNLYKLILQKKITNVVGIDLPFKKPSGCDLYLKNNKSRNDFLKNYNKILN
;
A
#
# COMPACT_ATOMS: atom_id res chain seq x y z
N MET A 1 -9.05 14.15 -2.16
CA MET A 1 -7.70 13.79 -1.67
C MET A 1 -7.44 12.30 -1.88
N VAL A 2 -6.25 11.92 -2.28
CA VAL A 2 -5.84 10.52 -2.42
C VAL A 2 -4.62 10.25 -1.55
N ILE A 3 -4.70 9.27 -0.63
CA ILE A 3 -3.57 8.83 0.19
C ILE A 3 -3.18 7.43 -0.23
N TRP A 4 -1.98 7.27 -0.78
CA TRP A 4 -1.43 5.99 -1.20
C TRP A 4 -0.34 5.52 -0.25
N ILE A 5 -0.60 4.42 0.46
CA ILE A 5 0.35 3.84 1.42
C ILE A 5 1.03 2.65 0.76
N THR A 6 2.35 2.76 0.55
CA THR A 6 3.18 1.74 -0.08
C THR A 6 4.24 1.17 0.86
N GLY A 7 4.79 0.02 0.51
CA GLY A 7 5.79 -0.73 1.27
C GLY A 7 5.63 -2.22 1.05
N ILE A 8 6.64 -3.02 1.37
CA ILE A 8 6.59 -4.48 1.20
C ILE A 8 5.60 -5.15 2.16
N SER A 9 5.35 -6.45 2.01
CA SER A 9 4.42 -7.18 2.90
C SER A 9 4.89 -7.14 4.36
N GLY A 10 3.96 -7.02 5.30
CA GLY A 10 4.27 -6.97 6.73
C GLY A 10 4.68 -5.60 7.29
N THR A 11 4.84 -4.55 6.46
CA THR A 11 5.26 -3.22 6.93
C THR A 11 4.18 -2.44 7.68
N GLY A 12 2.91 -2.87 7.68
CA GLY A 12 1.83 -2.19 8.39
C GLY A 12 0.96 -1.28 7.53
N LYS A 13 1.01 -1.39 6.19
CA LYS A 13 0.17 -0.60 5.26
C LYS A 13 -1.31 -0.65 5.57
N THR A 14 -1.85 -1.87 5.71
CA THR A 14 -3.28 -2.08 6.01
C THR A 14 -3.68 -1.48 7.35
N THR A 15 -2.80 -1.56 8.36
CA THR A 15 -3.04 -0.98 9.69
C THR A 15 -3.15 0.55 9.59
N LEU A 16 -2.19 1.19 8.94
CA LEU A 16 -2.17 2.64 8.77
C LEU A 16 -3.32 3.11 7.85
N GLY A 17 -3.58 2.36 6.76
CA GLY A 17 -4.66 2.69 5.83
C GLY A 17 -6.04 2.66 6.45
N LYS A 18 -6.32 1.64 7.28
CA LYS A 18 -7.59 1.59 8.04
C LYS A 18 -7.67 2.71 9.07
N TYR A 19 -6.56 3.08 9.69
CA TYR A 19 -6.51 4.18 10.62
C TYR A 19 -6.88 5.50 9.94
N PHE A 20 -6.24 5.86 8.82
CA PHE A 20 -6.58 7.06 8.05
C PHE A 20 -8.01 7.00 7.50
N TYR A 21 -8.42 5.86 6.95
CA TYR A 21 -9.79 5.69 6.46
C TYR A 21 -10.82 6.00 7.54
N ASN A 22 -10.66 5.41 8.75
CA ASN A 22 -11.61 5.60 9.84
C ASN A 22 -11.62 7.07 10.34
N SER A 23 -10.48 7.75 10.33
CA SER A 23 -10.40 9.16 10.70
C SER A 23 -11.10 10.04 9.66
N PHE A 24 -10.72 9.91 8.39
CA PHE A 24 -11.29 10.75 7.33
C PHE A 24 -12.77 10.50 7.07
N LYS A 25 -13.24 9.26 7.25
CA LYS A 25 -14.65 8.93 7.05
C LYS A 25 -15.58 9.62 8.03
N LYS A 26 -15.11 10.00 9.21
CA LYS A 26 -15.90 10.77 10.19
C LYS A 26 -16.24 12.16 9.67
N GLU A 27 -15.30 12.81 9.00
CA GLU A 27 -15.48 14.16 8.46
C GLU A 27 -16.02 14.14 7.03
N ASN A 28 -15.68 13.08 6.27
CA ASN A 28 -16.03 12.91 4.86
C ASN A 28 -16.62 11.52 4.63
N PRO A 29 -17.93 11.33 4.79
CA PRO A 29 -18.60 10.02 4.67
C PRO A 29 -18.38 9.30 3.33
N SER A 30 -18.13 10.05 2.24
CA SER A 30 -17.80 9.51 0.91
C SER A 30 -16.37 8.98 0.77
N THR A 31 -15.57 8.94 1.87
CA THR A 31 -14.23 8.35 1.83
C THR A 31 -14.28 6.85 1.55
N ILE A 32 -13.43 6.37 0.63
CA ILE A 32 -13.31 4.95 0.25
C ILE A 32 -11.93 4.41 0.64
N TYR A 33 -11.89 3.13 1.03
CA TYR A 33 -10.65 2.41 1.34
C TYR A 33 -10.43 1.24 0.39
N PHE A 34 -9.23 1.17 -0.21
CA PHE A 34 -8.77 0.03 -0.99
C PHE A 34 -7.58 -0.66 -0.33
N ASP A 35 -7.69 -1.98 -0.17
CA ASP A 35 -6.56 -2.87 0.11
C ASP A 35 -6.18 -3.57 -1.20
N GLY A 36 -4.90 -3.52 -1.59
CA GLY A 36 -4.44 -4.03 -2.88
C GLY A 36 -4.66 -5.54 -3.09
N ASP A 37 -4.62 -6.32 -2.00
CA ASP A 37 -4.89 -7.76 -2.08
C ASP A 37 -6.40 -8.01 -2.26
N LYS A 38 -7.25 -7.29 -1.50
CA LYS A 38 -8.70 -7.36 -1.66
C LYS A 38 -9.17 -6.84 -3.01
N PHE A 39 -8.55 -5.77 -3.51
CA PHE A 39 -8.86 -5.25 -4.84
C PHE A 39 -8.64 -6.30 -5.93
N ARG A 40 -7.56 -7.08 -5.82
CA ARG A 40 -7.28 -8.19 -6.74
C ARG A 40 -8.39 -9.24 -6.73
N SER A 41 -8.95 -9.57 -5.56
CA SER A 41 -10.00 -10.58 -5.44
C SER A 41 -11.33 -10.17 -6.09
N ILE A 42 -11.60 -8.87 -6.27
CA ILE A 42 -12.80 -8.38 -6.98
C ILE A 42 -12.85 -8.92 -8.42
N PHE A 43 -11.69 -9.10 -9.06
CA PHE A 43 -11.56 -9.65 -10.41
C PHE A 43 -11.41 -11.19 -10.40
N LYS A 44 -11.95 -11.88 -9.40
CA LYS A 44 -11.89 -13.35 -9.26
C LYS A 44 -10.47 -13.91 -9.34
N ASN A 45 -9.45 -13.11 -8.95
CA ASN A 45 -8.04 -13.46 -9.03
C ASN A 45 -7.58 -13.86 -10.45
N ASP A 46 -8.12 -13.18 -11.48
CA ASP A 46 -7.79 -13.38 -12.91
C ASP A 46 -6.29 -13.20 -13.21
N ILE A 47 -5.57 -12.51 -12.34
CA ILE A 47 -4.14 -12.27 -12.38
C ILE A 47 -3.47 -12.79 -11.11
N LYS A 48 -2.21 -13.26 -11.25
CA LYS A 48 -1.40 -13.79 -10.15
C LYS A 48 -0.45 -12.71 -9.58
N TYR A 49 0.78 -13.07 -9.25
CA TYR A 49 1.74 -12.21 -8.56
C TYR A 49 3.02 -11.95 -9.36
N THR A 50 3.07 -12.33 -10.64
CA THR A 50 4.20 -11.99 -11.52
C THR A 50 4.34 -10.47 -11.66
N LEU A 51 5.47 -9.98 -12.13
CA LEU A 51 5.65 -8.54 -12.39
C LEU A 51 4.62 -8.00 -13.37
N LYS A 52 4.28 -8.77 -14.42
CA LYS A 52 3.22 -8.43 -15.40
C LYS A 52 1.87 -8.26 -14.70
N ASP A 53 1.48 -9.24 -13.89
CA ASP A 53 0.21 -9.21 -13.16
C ASP A 53 0.14 -8.06 -12.17
N ARG A 54 1.25 -7.78 -11.49
CA ARG A 54 1.35 -6.63 -10.58
C ARG A 54 1.19 -5.30 -11.31
N ASN A 55 1.75 -5.18 -12.51
CA ASN A 55 1.58 -3.99 -13.35
C ASN A 55 0.13 -3.85 -13.81
N THR A 56 -0.51 -4.94 -14.25
CA THR A 56 -1.94 -4.94 -14.61
C THR A 56 -2.82 -4.51 -13.42
N ASN A 57 -2.56 -5.06 -12.23
CA ASN A 57 -3.30 -4.67 -11.03
C ASN A 57 -3.07 -3.19 -10.67
N ALA A 58 -1.84 -2.71 -10.77
CA ALA A 58 -1.51 -1.30 -10.53
C ALA A 58 -2.21 -0.38 -11.52
N GLN A 59 -2.25 -0.75 -12.81
CA GLN A 59 -2.95 0.00 -13.85
C GLN A 59 -4.45 0.09 -13.54
N ARG A 60 -5.10 -1.03 -13.23
CA ARG A 60 -6.53 -1.06 -12.86
C ARG A 60 -6.81 -0.18 -11.65
N LEU A 61 -5.99 -0.30 -10.60
CA LEU A 61 -6.18 0.44 -9.37
C LEU A 61 -5.92 1.93 -9.56
N THR A 62 -4.87 2.32 -10.28
CA THR A 62 -4.59 3.74 -10.54
C THR A 62 -5.66 4.40 -11.40
N ALA A 63 -6.21 3.70 -12.40
CA ALA A 63 -7.31 4.19 -13.22
C ALA A 63 -8.58 4.42 -12.40
N LEU A 64 -8.96 3.45 -11.56
CA LEU A 64 -10.12 3.59 -10.66
C LEU A 64 -9.93 4.72 -9.66
N VAL A 65 -8.76 4.82 -9.05
CA VAL A 65 -8.45 5.89 -8.08
C VAL A 65 -8.52 7.27 -8.72
N LYS A 66 -8.00 7.40 -9.95
CA LYS A 66 -8.12 8.66 -10.71
C LYS A 66 -9.58 9.00 -10.96
N TYR A 67 -10.38 8.04 -11.45
CA TYR A 67 -11.80 8.24 -11.72
C TYR A 67 -12.57 8.70 -10.47
N LEU A 68 -12.33 8.07 -9.31
CA LEU A 68 -12.97 8.46 -8.04
C LEU A 68 -12.49 9.84 -7.56
N SER A 69 -11.20 10.13 -7.72
CA SER A 69 -10.62 11.43 -7.35
C SER A 69 -11.21 12.58 -8.18
N ASP A 70 -11.48 12.35 -9.46
CA ASP A 70 -12.12 13.35 -10.33
C ASP A 70 -13.55 13.67 -9.88
N GLN A 71 -14.24 12.70 -9.27
CA GLN A 71 -15.53 12.88 -8.64
C GLN A 71 -15.46 13.45 -7.21
N LYS A 72 -14.29 13.94 -6.79
CA LYS A 72 -14.05 14.52 -5.47
C LYS A 72 -14.21 13.54 -4.30
N ILE A 73 -14.16 12.22 -4.58
CA ILE A 73 -14.21 11.18 -3.55
C ILE A 73 -12.80 11.07 -2.91
N ASN A 74 -12.74 11.05 -1.60
CA ASN A 74 -11.50 10.79 -0.88
C ASN A 74 -11.16 9.30 -0.92
N VAL A 75 -9.92 8.96 -1.25
CA VAL A 75 -9.49 7.57 -1.40
C VAL A 75 -8.24 7.31 -0.56
N VAL A 76 -8.31 6.29 0.28
CA VAL A 76 -7.16 5.76 1.02
C VAL A 76 -6.80 4.39 0.46
N ILE A 77 -5.53 4.18 0.08
CA ILE A 77 -5.09 2.94 -0.56
C ILE A 77 -3.92 2.33 0.21
N SER A 78 -4.00 1.05 0.51
CA SER A 78 -2.91 0.23 1.02
C SER A 78 -2.48 -0.78 -0.03
N ALA A 79 -1.59 -0.37 -0.94
CA ALA A 79 -1.12 -1.23 -2.02
C ALA A 79 0.33 -0.94 -2.38
N ASN A 80 1.06 -1.99 -2.75
CA ASN A 80 2.41 -1.84 -3.27
C ASN A 80 2.35 -1.52 -4.77
N ILE A 81 2.90 -0.36 -5.17
CA ILE A 81 3.20 -0.06 -6.56
C ILE A 81 4.66 -0.40 -6.80
N THR A 82 4.91 -1.45 -7.57
CA THR A 82 6.25 -1.94 -7.85
C THR A 82 7.00 -1.11 -8.89
N THR A 83 6.29 -0.41 -9.77
CA THR A 83 6.89 0.34 -10.87
C THR A 83 6.87 1.85 -10.64
N PHE A 84 8.00 2.46 -10.91
CA PHE A 84 8.20 3.91 -10.77
C PHE A 84 7.30 4.73 -11.73
N SER A 85 6.99 4.18 -12.90
CA SER A 85 6.14 4.84 -13.90
C SER A 85 4.72 5.10 -13.39
N PHE A 86 4.09 4.14 -12.72
CA PHE A 86 2.75 4.33 -12.15
C PHE A 86 2.73 5.37 -11.02
N ARG A 87 3.77 5.42 -10.21
CA ARG A 87 3.90 6.44 -9.15
C ARG A 87 4.04 7.84 -9.73
N LYS A 88 4.91 8.02 -10.75
CA LYS A 88 5.02 9.27 -11.48
C LYS A 88 3.69 9.68 -12.13
N TRP A 89 3.01 8.69 -12.74
CA TRP A 89 1.72 8.92 -13.37
C TRP A 89 0.67 9.41 -12.35
N CYS A 90 0.55 8.73 -11.19
CA CYS A 90 -0.37 9.14 -10.12
C CYS A 90 -0.08 10.59 -9.67
N ARG A 91 1.18 10.89 -9.40
CA ARG A 91 1.60 12.22 -8.94
C ARG A 91 1.31 13.33 -9.98
N LYS A 92 1.41 13.01 -11.28
CA LYS A 92 1.11 13.94 -12.36
C LYS A 92 -0.40 14.13 -12.58
N ASN A 93 -1.19 13.07 -12.43
CA ASN A 93 -2.57 13.04 -12.93
C ASN A 93 -3.64 13.05 -11.82
N ILE A 94 -3.28 12.80 -10.56
CA ILE A 94 -4.21 12.80 -9.43
C ILE A 94 -3.99 14.06 -8.60
N LYS A 95 -5.03 14.87 -8.51
CA LYS A 95 -5.04 16.09 -7.69
C LYS A 95 -5.01 15.73 -6.20
N ASN A 96 -4.24 16.45 -5.39
CA ASN A 96 -4.12 16.20 -3.94
C ASN A 96 -3.71 14.74 -3.63
N TYR A 97 -2.68 14.24 -4.36
CA TYR A 97 -2.07 12.93 -4.18
C TYR A 97 -0.98 12.98 -3.13
N ILE A 98 -1.08 12.14 -2.11
CA ILE A 98 -0.10 11.97 -1.03
C ILE A 98 0.40 10.53 -1.05
N GLU A 99 1.71 10.34 -1.15
CA GLU A 99 2.34 9.03 -1.11
C GLU A 99 3.07 8.82 0.22
N ILE A 100 2.68 7.79 0.95
CA ILE A 100 3.29 7.39 2.21
C ILE A 100 4.05 6.09 2.01
N TYR A 101 5.35 6.10 2.27
CA TYR A 101 6.17 4.89 2.25
C TYR A 101 6.47 4.41 3.66
N ILE A 102 6.16 3.13 3.93
CA ILE A 102 6.48 2.48 5.21
C ILE A 102 7.64 1.50 5.01
N GLU A 103 8.71 1.74 5.74
CA GLU A 103 9.86 0.83 5.85
C GLU A 103 9.84 0.06 7.17
N THR A 104 10.25 -1.21 7.10
CA THR A 104 10.45 -2.08 8.27
C THR A 104 11.70 -2.91 8.02
N THR A 105 12.52 -3.12 9.05
CA THR A 105 13.74 -3.93 8.92
C THR A 105 13.42 -5.39 8.60
N LYS A 106 14.30 -6.06 7.85
CA LYS A 106 14.14 -7.48 7.49
C LYS A 106 13.96 -8.38 8.72
N LYS A 107 14.72 -8.10 9.80
CA LYS A 107 14.62 -8.81 11.07
C LYS A 107 13.19 -8.77 11.63
N ILE A 108 12.58 -7.60 11.68
CA ILE A 108 11.22 -7.42 12.20
C ILE A 108 10.16 -8.01 11.26
N LEU A 109 10.36 -7.92 9.94
CA LEU A 109 9.47 -8.54 8.97
C LEU A 109 9.47 -10.07 9.12
N ALA A 110 10.65 -10.69 9.30
CA ALA A 110 10.76 -12.12 9.54
C ALA A 110 10.12 -12.53 10.88
N GLN A 111 10.25 -11.74 11.93
CA GLN A 111 9.57 -11.99 13.21
C GLN A 111 8.05 -11.89 13.11
N ARG A 112 7.54 -10.92 12.35
CA ARG A 112 6.09 -10.76 12.12
C ARG A 112 5.52 -11.85 11.23
N ASP A 113 6.32 -12.39 10.33
CA ASP A 113 5.99 -13.39 9.29
C ASP A 113 4.53 -13.38 8.84
N TYR A 114 4.02 -12.18 8.55
CA TYR A 114 2.63 -11.97 8.19
C TYR A 114 2.23 -12.86 7.01
N LYS A 115 1.21 -13.67 7.18
CA LYS A 115 0.74 -14.69 6.21
C LYS A 115 1.72 -15.85 6.01
N ASN A 116 2.65 -16.11 6.91
CA ASN A 116 3.67 -17.16 6.80
C ASN A 116 4.49 -17.04 5.49
N LEU A 117 4.70 -15.83 4.96
CA LEU A 117 5.33 -15.64 3.67
C LEU A 117 6.77 -16.16 3.63
N TYR A 118 7.56 -15.89 4.68
CA TYR A 118 8.94 -16.35 4.77
C TYR A 118 9.01 -17.87 4.82
N LYS A 119 8.16 -18.51 5.64
CA LYS A 119 8.06 -19.96 5.75
C LYS A 119 7.66 -20.60 4.42
N LEU A 120 6.65 -20.04 3.73
CA LEU A 120 6.17 -20.57 2.45
C LEU A 120 7.20 -20.42 1.33
N ILE A 121 8.00 -19.35 1.31
CA ILE A 121 9.09 -19.16 0.34
C ILE A 121 10.21 -20.17 0.60
N LEU A 122 10.64 -20.35 1.85
CA LEU A 122 11.65 -21.33 2.21
C LEU A 122 11.22 -22.76 1.80
N GLN A 123 9.92 -23.07 1.90
CA GLN A 123 9.34 -24.32 1.43
C GLN A 123 9.09 -24.37 -0.09
N LYS A 124 9.50 -23.35 -0.84
CA LYS A 124 9.26 -23.20 -2.28
C LYS A 124 7.78 -23.31 -2.71
N LYS A 125 6.85 -23.06 -1.77
CA LYS A 125 5.39 -23.12 -2.01
C LYS A 125 4.84 -21.87 -2.70
N ILE A 126 5.50 -20.74 -2.55
CA ILE A 126 5.14 -19.48 -3.20
C ILE A 126 6.37 -18.80 -3.78
N THR A 127 6.14 -18.00 -4.81
CA THR A 127 7.14 -17.17 -5.49
C THR A 127 6.55 -15.76 -5.76
N ASN A 128 7.37 -14.88 -6.33
CA ASN A 128 6.96 -13.52 -6.71
C ASN A 128 6.57 -12.63 -5.52
N VAL A 129 7.27 -12.77 -4.39
CA VAL A 129 7.07 -11.93 -3.21
C VAL A 129 8.02 -10.74 -3.24
N VAL A 130 7.46 -9.55 -3.35
CA VAL A 130 8.22 -8.30 -3.43
C VAL A 130 9.02 -8.04 -2.16
N GLY A 131 10.31 -7.79 -2.31
CA GLY A 131 11.25 -7.57 -1.22
C GLY A 131 11.92 -8.83 -0.70
N ILE A 132 11.58 -10.02 -1.28
CA ILE A 132 12.22 -11.30 -0.99
C ILE A 132 12.84 -11.86 -2.28
N ASP A 133 12.04 -12.40 -3.18
CA ASP A 133 12.46 -12.97 -4.48
C ASP A 133 12.18 -12.03 -5.67
N LEU A 134 11.36 -11.00 -5.49
CA LEU A 134 11.24 -9.90 -6.43
C LEU A 134 11.87 -8.63 -5.88
N PRO A 135 12.64 -7.88 -6.69
CA PRO A 135 13.26 -6.65 -6.24
C PRO A 135 12.21 -5.60 -5.84
N PHE A 136 12.48 -4.90 -4.75
CA PHE A 136 11.71 -3.72 -4.34
C PHE A 136 12.59 -2.48 -4.42
N LYS A 137 12.25 -1.57 -5.32
CA LYS A 137 12.90 -0.27 -5.39
C LYS A 137 12.21 0.69 -4.42
N LYS A 138 12.93 1.13 -3.40
CA LYS A 138 12.41 2.13 -2.45
C LYS A 138 11.93 3.37 -3.20
N PRO A 139 10.78 3.93 -2.79
CA PRO A 139 10.32 5.18 -3.34
C PRO A 139 11.31 6.31 -3.06
N SER A 140 11.79 6.99 -4.11
CA SER A 140 12.41 8.30 -3.99
C SER A 140 11.35 9.36 -4.16
N GLY A 141 11.29 10.36 -3.26
CA GLY A 141 10.34 11.47 -3.35
C GLY A 141 8.90 11.12 -2.97
N CYS A 142 8.70 10.22 -1.99
CA CYS A 142 7.42 10.10 -1.29
C CYS A 142 7.20 11.32 -0.40
N ASP A 143 5.94 11.69 -0.16
CA ASP A 143 5.60 12.85 0.67
C ASP A 143 5.86 12.57 2.15
N LEU A 144 5.71 11.31 2.56
CA LEU A 144 5.97 10.89 3.92
C LEU A 144 6.71 9.55 3.96
N TYR A 145 7.81 9.51 4.70
CA TYR A 145 8.60 8.32 4.97
C TYR A 145 8.46 7.90 6.43
N LEU A 146 8.01 6.67 6.65
CA LEU A 146 7.70 6.14 7.98
C LEU A 146 8.50 4.87 8.28
N LYS A 147 9.13 4.81 9.46
CA LYS A 147 9.77 3.59 9.98
C LYS A 147 8.82 2.88 10.94
N ASN A 148 8.49 1.62 10.66
CA ASN A 148 7.65 0.78 11.51
C ASN A 148 8.43 -0.39 12.11
N ASN A 149 9.30 -0.08 13.08
CA ASN A 149 10.12 -1.06 13.79
C ASN A 149 9.67 -1.28 15.25
N LYS A 150 8.57 -0.67 15.66
CA LYS A 150 8.04 -0.72 17.02
C LYS A 150 6.73 -1.52 17.09
N SER A 151 6.08 -1.51 18.25
CA SER A 151 4.75 -2.09 18.43
C SER A 151 3.69 -1.40 17.55
N ARG A 152 2.55 -2.05 17.35
CA ARG A 152 1.42 -1.47 16.59
C ARG A 152 0.93 -0.17 17.21
N ASN A 153 0.84 -0.13 18.55
CA ASN A 153 0.33 1.04 19.26
C ASN A 153 1.29 2.23 19.14
N ASP A 154 2.60 2.01 19.27
CA ASP A 154 3.60 3.06 19.10
C ASP A 154 3.65 3.55 17.67
N PHE A 155 3.46 2.64 16.71
CA PHE A 155 3.38 3.00 15.29
C PHE A 155 2.23 3.97 15.04
N LEU A 156 1.02 3.70 15.55
CA LEU A 156 -0.14 4.56 15.33
C LEU A 156 -0.10 5.87 16.15
N LYS A 157 0.40 5.85 17.39
CA LYS A 157 0.55 7.05 18.22
C LYS A 157 1.38 8.14 17.54
N ASN A 158 2.43 7.76 16.82
CA ASN A 158 3.29 8.71 16.12
C ASN A 158 2.59 9.42 14.95
N TYR A 159 1.44 8.93 14.47
CA TYR A 159 0.74 9.46 13.30
C TYR A 159 -0.56 10.19 13.62
N ASN A 160 -1.00 10.19 14.87
CA ASN A 160 -2.07 11.10 15.33
C ASN A 160 -1.72 12.58 15.05
N LYS A 161 -0.42 12.91 15.07
CA LYS A 161 0.08 14.26 14.80
C LYS A 161 0.07 14.66 13.32
N ILE A 162 -0.16 13.74 12.41
CA ILE A 162 -0.18 14.01 10.94
C ILE A 162 -1.60 14.36 10.48
N LEU A 163 -2.60 14.05 11.29
CA LEU A 163 -4.01 14.32 11.01
C LEU A 163 -4.49 15.67 11.62
N ASN A 164 -3.69 16.25 12.51
CA ASN A 164 -3.88 17.57 13.09
C ASN A 164 -2.91 18.56 12.43
#